data_11ab6d61a403db75ca4700fd8d57e13c
#
_entry.id   11ab6d61a403db75ca4700fd8d57e13c
#
_cell.length_a   1.000
_cell.length_b   1.000
_cell.length_c   1.000
_cell.angle_alpha   90.00
_cell.angle_beta   90.00
_cell.angle_gamma   90.00
#
_symmetry.space_group_name_H-M   'P 1'
#
loop_
_entity.id
_entity.type
_entity.pdbx_description
1 polymer ?
#
loop_
_entity_poly.entity_id
_entity_poly.type
_entity_poly.pdbx_seq_one_letter_code
_entity_poly.pdbx_strand_id
1 'polypeptide(L)'
;MEDEERRVDTVEVHPLAWQAGPDTLIEAPPGFKWIAAHIAEKTGAALSGRPVWGSCDVRLDPAYKRIFHLGHGVPPNIAHLLQRNLGASLERLDVDLYRLRTNVSEVYFIPVYYRPPPHLPKLPQDGKIYFPLPYRKIAERLHAETGLPLAKEPITGCWVGEPPGPVAYVVATGLFYPLTLKFFYPDSKVFQIDPFRGEVKDVEQDFIRVMKLKARAHLSTPRRVAVLLTTKPGQRQDEKAKELAARGITLVVLDEASPEYIDDLQFDLVINTACPRIGIDDLDRVKTPILNYYEYVERRLDPRLAILL
;
A
#
# COMPACT_ATOMS: atom_id res chain seq x y z
N MET A 1 -29.28 10.56 2.37
CA MET A 1 -29.03 11.17 3.71
C MET A 1 -28.92 10.09 4.79
N GLU A 2 -29.97 9.32 5.12
CA GLU A 2 -29.90 8.27 6.18
C GLU A 2 -28.83 7.18 5.92
N ASP A 3 -28.61 6.76 4.68
CA ASP A 3 -27.57 5.77 4.35
C ASP A 3 -26.13 6.36 4.38
N GLU A 4 -25.98 7.65 4.15
CA GLU A 4 -24.69 8.34 4.25
C GLU A 4 -24.32 8.62 5.71
N GLU A 5 -25.27 9.04 6.54
CA GLU A 5 -25.04 9.21 7.98
C GLU A 5 -24.68 7.88 8.65
N ARG A 6 -25.36 6.77 8.30
CA ARG A 6 -24.98 5.43 8.78
C ARG A 6 -23.59 4.98 8.37
N ARG A 7 -23.08 5.41 7.20
CA ARG A 7 -21.72 5.12 6.76
C ARG A 7 -20.67 5.92 7.53
N VAL A 8 -20.94 7.20 7.83
CA VAL A 8 -20.03 8.03 8.65
C VAL A 8 -19.79 7.41 10.03
N ASP A 9 -20.78 6.73 10.58
CA ASP A 9 -20.66 6.01 11.85
C ASP A 9 -19.79 4.74 11.78
N THR A 10 -19.39 4.29 10.58
CA THR A 10 -18.52 3.10 10.44
C THR A 10 -17.04 3.41 10.53
N VAL A 11 -16.65 4.68 10.47
CA VAL A 11 -15.25 5.11 10.56
C VAL A 11 -15.06 6.21 11.61
N GLU A 12 -13.81 6.33 12.03
CA GLU A 12 -13.32 7.44 12.85
C GLU A 12 -12.26 8.18 12.04
N VAL A 13 -12.45 9.47 11.83
CA VAL A 13 -11.53 10.33 11.08
C VAL A 13 -10.86 11.30 12.05
N HIS A 14 -9.55 11.48 11.92
CA HIS A 14 -8.82 12.43 12.76
C HIS A 14 -9.41 13.85 12.62
N PRO A 15 -9.59 14.61 13.72
CA PRO A 15 -10.26 15.93 13.71
C PRO A 15 -9.67 16.96 12.74
N LEU A 16 -8.38 16.86 12.41
CA LEU A 16 -7.73 17.75 11.45
C LEU A 16 -8.40 17.73 10.06
N ALA A 17 -8.98 16.60 9.65
CA ALA A 17 -9.66 16.48 8.36
C ALA A 17 -10.82 17.50 8.20
N TRP A 18 -11.50 17.82 9.30
CA TRP A 18 -12.61 18.77 9.34
C TRP A 18 -12.16 20.26 9.33
N GLN A 19 -10.85 20.51 9.35
CA GLN A 19 -10.24 21.83 9.21
C GLN A 19 -9.82 22.14 7.76
N ALA A 20 -10.24 21.30 6.80
CA ALA A 20 -10.11 21.59 5.38
C ALA A 20 -10.85 22.88 5.02
N GLY A 21 -10.53 23.47 3.88
CA GLY A 21 -11.16 24.68 3.37
C GLY A 21 -10.90 24.85 1.87
N PRO A 22 -11.29 25.99 1.28
CA PRO A 22 -11.17 26.21 -0.17
C PRO A 22 -9.75 26.09 -0.74
N ASP A 23 -8.73 26.27 0.10
CA ASP A 23 -7.31 26.13 -0.26
C ASP A 23 -6.78 24.69 -0.09
N THR A 24 -7.66 23.73 0.17
CA THR A 24 -7.34 22.33 0.48
C THR A 24 -7.88 21.39 -0.59
N LEU A 25 -7.02 20.50 -1.11
CA LEU A 25 -7.42 19.34 -1.92
C LEU A 25 -7.49 18.10 -1.03
N ILE A 26 -8.59 17.38 -1.07
CA ILE A 26 -8.74 16.10 -0.36
C ILE A 26 -8.59 14.96 -1.36
N GLU A 27 -7.69 14.02 -1.07
CA GLU A 27 -7.52 12.78 -1.81
C GLU A 27 -7.66 11.57 -0.88
N ALA A 28 -8.20 10.48 -1.42
CA ALA A 28 -8.46 9.27 -0.65
C ALA A 28 -8.41 8.02 -1.52
N PRO A 29 -8.12 6.84 -0.93
CA PRO A 29 -8.30 5.57 -1.63
C PRO A 29 -9.78 5.32 -1.95
N PRO A 30 -10.09 4.46 -2.92
CA PRO A 30 -11.46 4.16 -3.32
C PRO A 30 -12.38 3.82 -2.15
N GLY A 31 -11.89 3.06 -1.14
CA GLY A 31 -12.66 2.68 0.04
C GLY A 31 -13.07 3.84 0.95
N PHE A 32 -12.37 4.97 0.89
CA PHE A 32 -12.65 6.17 1.70
C PHE A 32 -13.09 7.38 0.88
N LYS A 33 -13.35 7.22 -0.43
CA LYS A 33 -13.74 8.34 -1.28
C LYS A 33 -15.07 8.97 -0.85
N TRP A 34 -15.98 8.19 -0.29
CA TRP A 34 -17.25 8.65 0.25
C TRP A 34 -17.07 9.59 1.46
N ILE A 35 -16.17 9.27 2.41
CA ILE A 35 -15.89 10.15 3.56
C ILE A 35 -15.12 11.40 3.13
N ALA A 36 -14.20 11.29 2.16
CA ALA A 36 -13.51 12.42 1.57
C ALA A 36 -14.50 13.40 0.91
N ALA A 37 -15.49 12.88 0.18
CA ALA A 37 -16.56 13.68 -0.44
C ALA A 37 -17.41 14.40 0.64
N HIS A 38 -17.78 13.69 1.71
CA HIS A 38 -18.54 14.26 2.81
C HIS A 38 -17.77 15.39 3.52
N ILE A 39 -16.45 15.20 3.78
CA ILE A 39 -15.62 16.25 4.36
C ILE A 39 -15.53 17.45 3.41
N ALA A 40 -15.29 17.21 2.11
CA ALA A 40 -15.18 18.28 1.11
C ALA A 40 -16.46 19.12 1.04
N GLU A 41 -17.63 18.47 1.03
CA GLU A 41 -18.93 19.15 1.05
C GLU A 41 -19.12 20.03 2.30
N LYS A 42 -18.78 19.50 3.49
CA LYS A 42 -18.95 20.22 4.77
C LYS A 42 -17.97 21.37 4.95
N THR A 43 -16.79 21.31 4.34
CA THR A 43 -15.70 22.26 4.58
C THR A 43 -15.44 23.22 3.42
N GLY A 44 -16.05 22.99 2.25
CA GLY A 44 -15.80 23.74 1.02
C GLY A 44 -14.44 23.43 0.38
N ALA A 45 -13.78 22.33 0.77
CA ALA A 45 -12.54 21.86 0.16
C ALA A 45 -12.80 21.21 -1.22
N ALA A 46 -11.76 21.16 -2.06
CA ALA A 46 -11.82 20.45 -3.32
C ALA A 46 -11.61 18.93 -3.10
N LEU A 47 -12.32 18.10 -3.87
CA LEU A 47 -12.15 16.65 -3.89
C LEU A 47 -11.37 16.22 -5.13
N SER A 48 -10.30 15.45 -4.96
CA SER A 48 -9.57 14.85 -6.07
C SER A 48 -10.45 13.83 -6.83
N GLY A 49 -10.54 13.99 -8.15
CA GLY A 49 -11.20 13.01 -9.03
C GLY A 49 -10.45 11.69 -9.11
N ARG A 50 -9.15 11.70 -8.85
CA ARG A 50 -8.24 10.56 -8.99
C ARG A 50 -8.20 9.72 -7.70
N PRO A 51 -8.20 8.38 -7.80
CA PRO A 51 -7.92 7.52 -6.67
C PRO A 51 -6.43 7.57 -6.30
N VAL A 52 -6.12 7.38 -5.02
CA VAL A 52 -4.75 7.17 -4.51
C VAL A 52 -4.66 5.80 -3.85
N TRP A 53 -3.53 5.11 -4.04
CA TRP A 53 -3.37 3.72 -3.63
C TRP A 53 -2.42 3.53 -2.45
N GLY A 54 -1.78 4.61 -2.00
CA GLY A 54 -0.85 4.60 -0.87
C GLY A 54 -0.26 5.99 -0.65
N SER A 55 0.39 6.20 0.48
CA SER A 55 1.14 7.45 0.74
C SER A 55 2.25 7.73 -0.28
N CYS A 56 2.66 6.68 -1.01
CA CYS A 56 3.62 6.78 -2.12
C CYS A 56 3.05 7.41 -3.39
N ASP A 57 1.73 7.57 -3.48
CA ASP A 57 1.00 8.06 -4.66
C ASP A 57 0.55 9.54 -4.52
N VAL A 58 1.13 10.27 -3.58
CA VAL A 58 0.85 11.69 -3.38
C VAL A 58 1.28 12.51 -4.59
N ARG A 59 0.46 13.49 -4.99
CA ARG A 59 0.80 14.47 -6.02
C ARG A 59 0.64 15.87 -5.48
N LEU A 60 1.62 16.71 -5.79
CA LEU A 60 1.56 18.13 -5.45
C LEU A 60 0.76 18.87 -6.52
N ASP A 61 -0.19 19.68 -6.09
CA ASP A 61 -0.96 20.55 -6.96
C ASP A 61 -0.78 22.00 -6.48
N PRO A 62 -0.15 22.88 -7.28
CA PRO A 62 0.14 24.26 -6.89
C PRO A 62 -1.12 25.14 -6.74
N ALA A 63 -2.28 24.66 -7.18
CA ALA A 63 -3.56 25.33 -6.95
C ALA A 63 -4.00 25.29 -5.49
N TYR A 64 -3.44 24.33 -4.69
CA TYR A 64 -3.83 24.13 -3.31
C TYR A 64 -2.64 24.30 -2.37
N LYS A 65 -2.83 25.05 -1.27
CA LYS A 65 -1.81 25.19 -0.22
C LYS A 65 -1.65 23.92 0.60
N ARG A 66 -2.76 23.19 0.78
CA ARG A 66 -2.83 21.97 1.58
C ARG A 66 -3.41 20.81 0.78
N ILE A 67 -2.86 19.64 0.99
CA ILE A 67 -3.37 18.37 0.45
C ILE A 67 -3.65 17.46 1.65
N PHE A 68 -4.88 17.03 1.81
CA PHE A 68 -5.29 16.09 2.84
C PHE A 68 -5.39 14.68 2.21
N HIS A 69 -4.41 13.85 2.51
CA HIS A 69 -4.30 12.47 2.03
C HIS A 69 -4.85 11.53 3.11
N LEU A 70 -6.03 10.99 2.89
CA LEU A 70 -6.76 10.20 3.89
C LEU A 70 -6.40 8.71 3.88
N GLY A 71 -6.32 8.11 5.07
CA GLY A 71 -6.39 6.67 5.28
C GLY A 71 -5.12 5.86 5.00
N HIS A 72 -3.99 6.51 4.68
CA HIS A 72 -2.71 5.83 4.47
C HIS A 72 -1.66 6.22 5.50
N GLY A 73 -0.94 5.22 6.03
CA GLY A 73 0.26 5.44 6.82
C GLY A 73 1.49 5.73 5.93
N VAL A 74 2.51 6.36 6.52
CA VAL A 74 3.77 6.67 5.83
C VAL A 74 4.89 5.81 6.41
N PRO A 75 5.20 4.66 5.81
CA PRO A 75 6.30 3.81 6.28
C PRO A 75 7.67 4.43 5.98
N PRO A 76 8.74 4.05 6.71
CA PRO A 76 10.06 4.67 6.60
C PRO A 76 10.66 4.66 5.19
N ASN A 77 10.47 3.58 4.43
CA ASN A 77 10.95 3.48 3.05
C ASN A 77 10.26 4.49 2.12
N ILE A 78 8.95 4.68 2.27
CA ILE A 78 8.20 5.69 1.50
C ILE A 78 8.54 7.10 1.96
N ALA A 79 8.68 7.32 3.27
CA ALA A 79 9.14 8.58 3.84
C ALA A 79 10.45 9.03 3.18
N HIS A 80 11.44 8.13 3.11
CA HIS A 80 12.73 8.40 2.48
C HIS A 80 12.58 8.78 0.98
N LEU A 81 11.77 8.04 0.22
CA LEU A 81 11.54 8.32 -1.20
C LEU A 81 10.84 9.67 -1.42
N LEU A 82 9.82 9.98 -0.62
CA LEU A 82 9.12 11.27 -0.70
C LEU A 82 10.06 12.44 -0.39
N GLN A 83 10.84 12.34 0.69
CA GLN A 83 11.81 13.38 1.07
C GLN A 83 12.85 13.58 -0.03
N ARG A 84 13.43 12.50 -0.56
CA ARG A 84 14.44 12.56 -1.63
C ARG A 84 13.87 13.13 -2.93
N ASN A 85 12.75 12.61 -3.39
CA ASN A 85 12.23 12.91 -4.74
C ASN A 85 11.48 14.26 -4.82
N LEU A 86 10.99 14.78 -3.67
CA LEU A 86 10.28 16.05 -3.58
C LEU A 86 11.12 17.17 -2.93
N GLY A 87 12.33 16.86 -2.42
CA GLY A 87 13.09 17.80 -1.63
C GLY A 87 12.34 18.25 -0.36
N ALA A 88 11.57 17.35 0.24
CA ALA A 88 10.60 17.63 1.29
C ALA A 88 11.13 17.29 2.68
N SER A 89 10.50 17.87 3.72
CA SER A 89 10.66 17.44 5.11
C SER A 89 9.39 16.73 5.58
N LEU A 90 9.55 15.60 6.28
CA LEU A 90 8.43 14.84 6.88
C LEU A 90 8.51 14.97 8.40
N GLU A 91 7.38 15.29 9.01
CA GLU A 91 7.22 15.46 10.46
C GLU A 91 6.04 14.59 10.94
N ARG A 92 6.22 13.90 12.06
CA ARG A 92 5.11 13.21 12.73
C ARG A 92 4.45 14.19 13.71
N LEU A 93 3.17 14.47 13.53
CA LEU A 93 2.42 15.41 14.36
C LEU A 93 1.70 14.71 15.52
N ASP A 94 1.21 13.49 15.27
CA ASP A 94 0.49 12.67 16.25
C ASP A 94 0.60 11.18 15.87
N VAL A 95 -0.10 10.30 16.58
CA VAL A 95 -0.22 8.90 16.22
C VAL A 95 -0.79 8.78 14.81
N ASP A 96 -0.02 8.16 13.90
CA ASP A 96 -0.38 7.96 12.50
C ASP A 96 -0.65 9.25 11.67
N LEU A 97 -0.49 10.44 12.25
CA LEU A 97 -0.63 11.72 11.56
C LEU A 97 0.73 12.29 11.18
N TYR A 98 0.92 12.54 9.90
CA TYR A 98 2.18 13.08 9.37
C TYR A 98 1.93 14.32 8.52
N ARG A 99 2.90 15.21 8.48
CA ARG A 99 2.96 16.38 7.60
C ARG A 99 4.22 16.33 6.74
N LEU A 100 4.04 16.36 5.43
CA LEU A 100 5.11 16.51 4.44
C LEU A 100 5.09 17.97 3.97
N ARG A 101 6.18 18.70 4.21
CA ARG A 101 6.35 20.07 3.73
C ARG A 101 7.21 20.09 2.47
N THR A 102 6.70 20.70 1.42
CA THR A 102 7.40 20.94 0.17
C THR A 102 7.45 22.44 -0.14
N ASN A 103 8.12 22.82 -1.22
CA ASN A 103 8.11 24.18 -1.73
C ASN A 103 6.80 24.55 -2.49
N VAL A 104 5.92 23.58 -2.72
CA VAL A 104 4.66 23.76 -3.47
C VAL A 104 3.47 23.78 -2.52
N SER A 105 3.31 22.73 -1.72
CA SER A 105 2.16 22.51 -0.84
C SER A 105 2.58 21.78 0.44
N GLU A 106 1.75 21.83 1.47
CA GLU A 106 1.84 20.93 2.62
C GLU A 106 0.90 19.74 2.42
N VAL A 107 1.41 18.52 2.60
CA VAL A 107 0.59 17.30 2.54
C VAL A 107 0.42 16.74 3.94
N TYR A 108 -0.82 16.51 4.35
CA TYR A 108 -1.16 15.90 5.62
C TYR A 108 -1.67 14.49 5.38
N PHE A 109 -0.95 13.48 5.86
CA PHE A 109 -1.41 12.09 5.87
C PHE A 109 -2.28 11.88 7.10
N ILE A 110 -3.59 11.86 6.88
CA ILE A 110 -4.59 11.90 7.94
C ILE A 110 -5.16 10.50 8.15
N PRO A 111 -5.07 9.93 9.36
CA PRO A 111 -5.58 8.62 9.62
C PRO A 111 -7.11 8.57 9.56
N VAL A 112 -7.61 7.46 9.00
CA VAL A 112 -9.00 7.04 9.01
C VAL A 112 -9.05 5.61 9.51
N TYR A 113 -9.83 5.35 10.56
CA TYR A 113 -9.93 4.04 11.20
C TYR A 113 -11.33 3.47 11.03
N TYR A 114 -11.42 2.18 10.71
CA TYR A 114 -12.68 1.46 10.85
C TYR A 114 -13.03 1.28 12.34
N ARG A 115 -14.29 1.49 12.70
CA ARG A 115 -14.80 1.13 14.03
C ARG A 115 -14.90 -0.39 14.14
N PRO A 116 -14.55 -0.95 15.31
CA PRO A 116 -14.66 -2.39 15.52
C PRO A 116 -16.11 -2.86 15.41
N PRO A 117 -16.37 -3.98 14.68
CA PRO A 117 -17.69 -4.57 14.62
C PRO A 117 -18.08 -5.16 15.98
N PRO A 118 -19.37 -5.43 16.23
CA PRO A 118 -19.84 -5.97 17.52
C PRO A 118 -19.15 -7.27 17.95
N HIS A 119 -18.87 -8.14 17.00
CA HIS A 119 -18.25 -9.45 17.22
C HIS A 119 -16.98 -9.60 16.38
N LEU A 120 -15.91 -10.09 16.99
CA LEU A 120 -14.67 -10.45 16.33
C LEU A 120 -14.52 -11.98 16.28
N PRO A 121 -13.85 -12.53 15.26
CA PRO A 121 -13.66 -13.97 15.15
C PRO A 121 -12.71 -14.49 16.23
N LYS A 122 -12.93 -15.74 16.64
CA LYS A 122 -12.01 -16.45 17.54
C LYS A 122 -10.75 -16.85 16.76
N LEU A 123 -9.60 -16.68 17.38
CA LEU A 123 -8.32 -17.06 16.77
C LEU A 123 -8.00 -18.53 17.09
N PRO A 124 -7.48 -19.30 16.13
CA PRO A 124 -7.30 -20.75 16.29
C PRO A 124 -6.12 -21.14 17.19
N GLN A 125 -5.12 -20.27 17.37
CA GLN A 125 -3.90 -20.55 18.13
C GLN A 125 -3.18 -19.27 18.54
N ASP A 126 -2.10 -19.39 19.31
CA ASP A 126 -1.23 -18.27 19.67
C ASP A 126 -0.58 -17.66 18.42
N GLY A 127 -0.26 -16.36 18.47
CA GLY A 127 0.36 -15.64 17.37
C GLY A 127 0.48 -14.14 17.65
N LYS A 128 0.88 -13.38 16.64
CA LYS A 128 1.00 -11.92 16.73
C LYS A 128 0.05 -11.25 15.75
N ILE A 129 -0.64 -10.21 16.21
CA ILE A 129 -1.63 -9.45 15.43
C ILE A 129 -0.94 -8.32 14.67
N TYR A 130 -1.20 -8.24 13.37
CA TYR A 130 -0.79 -7.18 12.46
C TYR A 130 -2.00 -6.50 11.86
N PHE A 131 -1.83 -5.25 11.44
CA PHE A 131 -2.91 -4.46 10.87
C PHE A 131 -2.35 -3.39 9.92
N PRO A 132 -3.01 -3.09 8.80
CA PRO A 132 -2.83 -1.83 8.09
C PRO A 132 -3.56 -0.70 8.81
N LEU A 133 -3.15 0.54 8.59
CA LEU A 133 -3.62 1.71 9.33
C LEU A 133 -5.14 1.76 9.57
N PRO A 134 -6.02 1.54 8.56
CA PRO A 134 -7.47 1.62 8.79
C PRO A 134 -8.03 0.62 9.80
N TYR A 135 -7.32 -0.47 10.07
CA TYR A 135 -7.78 -1.54 10.96
C TYR A 135 -7.18 -1.46 12.37
N ARG A 136 -6.44 -0.40 12.70
CA ARG A 136 -5.80 -0.23 14.02
C ARG A 136 -6.77 -0.46 15.19
N LYS A 137 -7.91 0.22 15.20
CA LYS A 137 -8.90 0.12 16.29
C LYS A 137 -9.47 -1.29 16.46
N ILE A 138 -9.64 -2.00 15.34
CA ILE A 138 -10.09 -3.39 15.34
C ILE A 138 -9.00 -4.31 15.91
N ALA A 139 -7.75 -4.10 15.51
CA ALA A 139 -6.62 -4.89 15.99
C ALA A 139 -6.35 -4.64 17.49
N GLU A 140 -6.45 -3.40 17.95
CA GLU A 140 -6.36 -3.03 19.38
C GLU A 140 -7.43 -3.73 20.21
N ARG A 141 -8.67 -3.77 19.72
CA ARG A 141 -9.76 -4.50 20.39
C ARG A 141 -9.50 -6.01 20.39
N LEU A 142 -9.07 -6.58 19.27
CA LEU A 142 -8.72 -8.01 19.18
C LEU A 142 -7.59 -8.38 20.15
N HIS A 143 -6.57 -7.51 20.27
CA HIS A 143 -5.51 -7.64 21.26
C HIS A 143 -6.07 -7.65 22.70
N ALA A 144 -6.96 -6.71 23.02
CA ALA A 144 -7.56 -6.61 24.35
C ALA A 144 -8.44 -7.84 24.70
N GLU A 145 -9.16 -8.40 23.72
CA GLU A 145 -10.03 -9.57 23.92
C GLU A 145 -9.23 -10.90 23.99
N THR A 146 -8.09 -11.00 23.28
CA THR A 146 -7.33 -12.26 23.18
C THR A 146 -6.07 -12.30 24.02
N GLY A 147 -5.51 -11.15 24.41
CA GLY A 147 -4.19 -11.03 25.04
C GLY A 147 -3.01 -11.29 24.09
N LEU A 148 -3.25 -11.57 22.80
CA LEU A 148 -2.18 -11.82 21.83
C LEU A 148 -1.34 -10.55 21.57
N PRO A 149 -0.02 -10.66 21.37
CA PRO A 149 0.83 -9.53 21.03
C PRO A 149 0.32 -8.77 19.82
N LEU A 150 0.33 -7.43 19.88
CA LEU A 150 -0.02 -6.52 18.79
C LEU A 150 1.24 -5.91 18.18
N ALA A 151 1.31 -5.81 16.86
CA ALA A 151 2.36 -5.09 16.17
C ALA A 151 2.33 -3.59 16.55
N LYS A 152 3.51 -2.98 16.74
CA LYS A 152 3.63 -1.59 17.18
C LYS A 152 3.19 -0.60 16.08
N GLU A 153 3.56 -0.91 14.84
CA GLU A 153 3.31 -0.05 13.69
C GLU A 153 2.43 -0.76 12.66
N PRO A 154 1.60 0.00 11.92
CA PRO A 154 0.80 -0.58 10.86
C PRO A 154 1.68 -1.10 9.73
N ILE A 155 1.30 -2.25 9.16
CA ILE A 155 1.93 -2.76 7.94
C ILE A 155 1.39 -2.01 6.70
N THR A 156 2.22 -1.94 5.68
CA THR A 156 1.82 -1.43 4.36
C THR A 156 2.08 -2.46 3.26
N GLY A 157 1.75 -2.15 2.01
CA GLY A 157 1.99 -3.07 0.89
C GLY A 157 3.45 -3.38 0.57
N CYS A 158 4.39 -2.63 1.14
CA CYS A 158 5.83 -2.74 0.86
C CYS A 158 6.71 -2.60 2.12
N TRP A 159 6.12 -2.69 3.31
CA TRP A 159 6.86 -2.55 4.56
C TRP A 159 6.18 -3.27 5.72
N VAL A 160 7.01 -3.92 6.54
CA VAL A 160 6.63 -4.57 7.80
C VAL A 160 7.68 -4.18 8.84
N GLY A 161 7.27 -3.51 9.91
CA GLY A 161 8.18 -2.90 10.89
C GLY A 161 8.89 -3.87 11.81
N GLU A 162 8.31 -5.05 12.04
CA GLU A 162 8.84 -6.04 12.97
C GLU A 162 8.50 -7.47 12.52
N PRO A 163 9.37 -8.46 12.80
CA PRO A 163 9.12 -9.83 12.41
C PRO A 163 7.95 -10.44 13.21
N PRO A 164 7.14 -11.30 12.57
CA PRO A 164 6.21 -12.16 13.28
C PRO A 164 6.98 -13.29 13.99
N GLY A 165 6.34 -13.92 14.94
CA GLY A 165 6.75 -15.24 15.40
C GLY A 165 6.36 -16.33 14.38
N PRO A 166 6.21 -17.59 14.82
CA PRO A 166 5.79 -18.69 13.95
C PRO A 166 4.43 -18.48 13.31
N VAL A 167 3.55 -17.71 13.97
CA VAL A 167 2.17 -17.46 13.53
C VAL A 167 1.87 -15.96 13.57
N ALA A 168 1.22 -15.47 12.51
CA ALA A 168 0.76 -14.10 12.38
C ALA A 168 -0.69 -14.02 11.94
N TYR A 169 -1.40 -13.06 12.50
CA TYR A 169 -2.77 -12.69 12.14
C TYR A 169 -2.80 -11.29 11.55
N VAL A 170 -3.31 -11.13 10.34
CA VAL A 170 -3.41 -9.83 9.69
C VAL A 170 -4.88 -9.43 9.58
N VAL A 171 -5.26 -8.36 10.26
CA VAL A 171 -6.63 -7.83 10.24
C VAL A 171 -6.84 -7.05 8.95
N ALA A 172 -7.54 -7.64 7.99
CA ALA A 172 -7.81 -7.02 6.68
C ALA A 172 -8.91 -7.76 5.93
N THR A 173 -9.70 -7.06 5.13
CA THR A 173 -10.77 -7.64 4.31
C THR A 173 -10.28 -8.30 3.01
N GLY A 174 -8.99 -8.21 2.68
CA GLY A 174 -8.42 -8.77 1.46
C GLY A 174 -7.04 -9.37 1.68
N LEU A 175 -6.51 -10.03 0.65
CA LEU A 175 -5.23 -10.74 0.70
C LEU A 175 -4.00 -9.84 0.57
N PHE A 176 -4.17 -8.56 0.20
CA PHE A 176 -3.07 -7.63 -0.06
C PHE A 176 -2.05 -7.58 1.09
N TYR A 177 -2.50 -7.27 2.31
CA TYR A 177 -1.62 -7.14 3.47
C TYR A 177 -1.14 -8.49 4.05
N PRO A 178 -1.98 -9.54 4.16
CA PRO A 178 -1.52 -10.86 4.55
C PRO A 178 -0.44 -11.43 3.64
N LEU A 179 -0.59 -11.29 2.33
CA LEU A 179 0.46 -11.69 1.38
C LEU A 179 1.73 -10.84 1.53
N THR A 180 1.63 -9.54 1.79
CA THR A 180 2.81 -8.72 2.10
C THR A 180 3.62 -9.33 3.24
N LEU A 181 2.95 -9.65 4.36
CA LEU A 181 3.62 -10.26 5.51
C LEU A 181 4.24 -11.61 5.16
N LYS A 182 3.51 -12.45 4.39
CA LYS A 182 3.99 -13.76 3.94
C LYS A 182 5.20 -13.67 3.00
N PHE A 183 5.26 -12.64 2.15
CA PHE A 183 6.42 -12.40 1.29
C PHE A 183 7.66 -11.97 2.08
N PHE A 184 7.53 -11.12 3.09
CA PHE A 184 8.64 -10.75 3.98
C PHE A 184 9.10 -11.92 4.86
N TYR A 185 8.16 -12.74 5.32
CA TYR A 185 8.40 -13.84 6.29
C TYR A 185 7.77 -15.15 5.79
N PRO A 186 8.36 -15.78 4.75
CA PRO A 186 7.78 -16.96 4.10
C PRO A 186 7.67 -18.18 5.01
N ASP A 187 8.49 -18.24 6.06
CA ASP A 187 8.51 -19.36 7.02
C ASP A 187 7.40 -19.26 8.08
N SER A 188 6.79 -18.08 8.24
CA SER A 188 5.70 -17.87 9.20
C SER A 188 4.36 -18.33 8.63
N LYS A 189 3.52 -18.92 9.47
CA LYS A 189 2.12 -19.19 9.13
C LYS A 189 1.32 -17.91 9.26
N VAL A 190 0.69 -17.48 8.18
CA VAL A 190 -0.04 -16.21 8.12
C VAL A 190 -1.51 -16.45 7.90
N PHE A 191 -2.34 -15.85 8.75
CA PHE A 191 -3.79 -15.85 8.64
C PHE A 191 -4.32 -14.45 8.32
N GLN A 192 -5.27 -14.36 7.42
CA GLN A 192 -6.12 -13.20 7.23
C GLN A 192 -7.26 -13.26 8.24
N ILE A 193 -7.57 -12.14 8.89
CA ILE A 193 -8.78 -11.93 9.66
C ILE A 193 -9.66 -10.95 8.91
N ASP A 194 -10.82 -11.40 8.39
CA ASP A 194 -11.85 -10.48 7.92
C ASP A 194 -12.78 -10.13 9.09
N PRO A 195 -12.65 -8.93 9.69
CA PRO A 195 -13.39 -8.59 10.89
C PRO A 195 -14.88 -8.37 10.64
N PHE A 196 -15.27 -8.03 9.41
CA PHE A 196 -16.66 -7.75 9.06
C PHE A 196 -17.45 -8.99 8.68
N ARG A 197 -16.75 -10.03 8.17
CA ARG A 197 -17.35 -11.34 7.90
C ARG A 197 -17.19 -12.30 9.08
N GLY A 198 -16.32 -12.00 10.04
CA GLY A 198 -15.99 -12.88 11.15
C GLY A 198 -15.19 -14.13 10.72
N GLU A 199 -14.43 -14.04 9.64
CA GLU A 199 -13.69 -15.16 9.03
C GLU A 199 -12.20 -15.08 9.34
N VAL A 200 -11.58 -16.26 9.51
CA VAL A 200 -10.12 -16.44 9.62
C VAL A 200 -9.69 -17.42 8.53
N LYS A 201 -8.80 -16.98 7.64
CA LYS A 201 -8.33 -17.74 6.47
C LYS A 201 -6.81 -17.88 6.49
N ASP A 202 -6.30 -19.11 6.30
CA ASP A 202 -4.89 -19.36 6.00
C ASP A 202 -4.57 -18.90 4.57
N VAL A 203 -3.47 -18.16 4.38
CA VAL A 203 -3.10 -17.56 3.09
C VAL A 203 -2.08 -18.40 2.30
N GLU A 204 -1.70 -19.57 2.79
CA GLU A 204 -0.65 -20.40 2.19
C GLU A 204 -0.91 -20.74 0.73
N GLN A 205 -2.14 -21.14 0.39
CA GLN A 205 -2.48 -21.50 -1.00
C GLN A 205 -2.45 -20.30 -1.95
N ASP A 206 -2.86 -19.13 -1.47
CA ASP A 206 -2.78 -17.89 -2.25
C ASP A 206 -1.31 -17.49 -2.50
N PHE A 207 -0.46 -17.62 -1.48
CA PHE A 207 0.98 -17.39 -1.60
C PHE A 207 1.63 -18.35 -2.60
N ILE A 208 1.37 -19.65 -2.50
CA ILE A 208 1.87 -20.67 -3.44
C ILE A 208 1.44 -20.35 -4.88
N ARG A 209 0.20 -19.89 -5.08
CA ARG A 209 -0.28 -19.49 -6.41
C ARG A 209 0.57 -18.35 -6.98
N VAL A 210 0.83 -17.31 -6.21
CA VAL A 210 1.66 -16.17 -6.66
C VAL A 210 3.10 -16.63 -6.94
N MET A 211 3.69 -17.46 -6.08
CA MET A 211 5.03 -17.99 -6.28
C MET A 211 5.15 -18.84 -7.56
N LYS A 212 4.11 -19.59 -7.96
CA LYS A 212 4.09 -20.29 -9.24
C LYS A 212 4.11 -19.36 -10.44
N LEU A 213 3.41 -18.22 -10.37
CA LEU A 213 3.45 -17.18 -11.42
C LEU A 213 4.83 -16.54 -11.51
N LYS A 214 5.46 -16.22 -10.36
CA LYS A 214 6.84 -15.74 -10.27
C LYS A 214 7.84 -16.72 -10.89
N ALA A 215 7.72 -18.01 -10.57
CA ALA A 215 8.57 -19.05 -11.15
C ALA A 215 8.50 -19.09 -12.69
N ARG A 216 7.32 -18.91 -13.27
CA ARG A 216 7.16 -18.82 -14.73
C ARG A 216 7.91 -17.62 -15.31
N ALA A 217 7.84 -16.45 -14.64
CA ALA A 217 8.58 -15.27 -15.09
C ALA A 217 10.11 -15.50 -15.03
N HIS A 218 10.61 -16.13 -13.98
CA HIS A 218 12.03 -16.49 -13.86
C HIS A 218 12.53 -17.49 -14.92
N LEU A 219 11.67 -18.41 -15.35
CA LEU A 219 11.99 -19.43 -16.36
C LEU A 219 11.81 -18.91 -17.80
N SER A 220 11.30 -17.70 -18.00
CA SER A 220 11.12 -17.14 -19.32
C SER A 220 12.45 -16.82 -19.99
N THR A 221 12.50 -16.90 -21.33
CA THR A 221 13.65 -16.52 -22.17
C THR A 221 13.28 -15.32 -23.02
N PRO A 222 13.18 -14.13 -22.42
CA PRO A 222 12.69 -12.94 -23.13
C PRO A 222 13.68 -12.44 -24.18
N ARG A 223 13.16 -11.99 -25.33
CA ARG A 223 13.94 -11.29 -26.36
C ARG A 223 13.83 -9.78 -26.22
N ARG A 224 12.65 -9.29 -25.82
CA ARG A 224 12.36 -7.87 -25.62
C ARG A 224 12.08 -7.63 -24.14
N VAL A 225 12.95 -6.88 -23.50
CA VAL A 225 12.87 -6.59 -22.06
C VAL A 225 12.72 -5.09 -21.87
N ALA A 226 11.79 -4.68 -20.99
CA ALA A 226 11.66 -3.31 -20.55
C ALA A 226 11.95 -3.17 -19.05
N VAL A 227 12.43 -2.00 -18.65
CA VAL A 227 12.46 -1.56 -17.25
C VAL A 227 11.42 -0.47 -17.05
N LEU A 228 10.53 -0.68 -16.08
CA LEU A 228 9.46 0.22 -15.74
C LEU A 228 9.90 1.20 -14.66
N LEU A 229 9.83 2.50 -14.94
CA LEU A 229 9.99 3.60 -13.99
C LEU A 229 8.66 4.33 -13.84
N THR A 230 8.28 4.68 -12.62
CA THR A 230 7.08 5.50 -12.35
C THR A 230 7.42 6.96 -12.13
N THR A 231 6.45 7.85 -12.41
CA THR A 231 6.53 9.27 -12.05
C THR A 231 6.10 9.55 -10.61
N LYS A 232 5.48 8.58 -9.91
CA LYS A 232 4.98 8.72 -8.54
C LYS A 232 6.13 8.90 -7.54
N PRO A 233 6.20 10.02 -6.79
CA PRO A 233 7.40 10.36 -6.01
C PRO A 233 7.76 9.33 -4.93
N GLY A 234 6.79 8.73 -4.27
CA GLY A 234 7.02 7.70 -3.25
C GLY A 234 7.34 6.30 -3.79
N GLN A 235 7.41 6.13 -5.13
CA GLN A 235 7.73 4.87 -5.79
C GLN A 235 8.90 5.00 -6.78
N ARG A 236 9.30 6.23 -7.10
CA ARG A 236 10.27 6.53 -8.15
C ARG A 236 11.69 6.18 -7.72
N GLN A 237 12.34 5.32 -8.49
CA GLN A 237 13.69 4.82 -8.24
C GLN A 237 14.57 4.96 -9.50
N ASP A 238 14.93 6.21 -9.81
CA ASP A 238 15.70 6.58 -11.02
C ASP A 238 17.01 5.80 -11.17
N GLU A 239 17.73 5.60 -10.06
CA GLU A 239 19.05 4.94 -10.08
C GLU A 239 18.95 3.49 -10.58
N LYS A 240 18.01 2.73 -10.05
CA LYS A 240 17.77 1.34 -10.46
C LYS A 240 17.32 1.23 -11.92
N ALA A 241 16.42 2.12 -12.35
CA ALA A 241 15.95 2.12 -13.73
C ALA A 241 17.06 2.52 -14.70
N LYS A 242 17.87 3.55 -14.37
CA LYS A 242 19.01 3.99 -15.18
C LYS A 242 20.12 2.94 -15.25
N GLU A 243 20.40 2.24 -14.16
CA GLU A 243 21.37 1.13 -14.16
C GLU A 243 21.00 0.06 -15.19
N LEU A 244 19.73 -0.36 -15.21
CA LEU A 244 19.26 -1.35 -16.18
C LEU A 244 19.21 -0.81 -17.62
N ALA A 245 18.80 0.44 -17.79
CA ALA A 245 18.81 1.10 -19.09
C ALA A 245 20.24 1.22 -19.68
N ALA A 246 21.23 1.49 -18.84
CA ALA A 246 22.64 1.52 -19.25
C ALA A 246 23.16 0.15 -19.74
N ARG A 247 22.50 -0.94 -19.37
CA ARG A 247 22.76 -2.30 -19.88
C ARG A 247 22.02 -2.62 -21.18
N GLY A 248 21.39 -1.62 -21.81
CA GLY A 248 20.65 -1.77 -23.07
C GLY A 248 19.20 -2.20 -22.93
N ILE A 249 18.64 -2.22 -21.71
CA ILE A 249 17.24 -2.53 -21.48
C ILE A 249 16.38 -1.29 -21.77
N THR A 250 15.27 -1.45 -22.49
CA THR A 250 14.39 -0.34 -22.86
C THR A 250 13.74 0.27 -21.63
N LEU A 251 13.96 1.58 -21.41
CA LEU A 251 13.31 2.32 -20.31
C LEU A 251 11.90 2.75 -20.73
N VAL A 252 10.92 2.39 -19.92
CA VAL A 252 9.51 2.83 -20.05
C VAL A 252 9.12 3.61 -18.80
N VAL A 253 8.56 4.81 -18.99
CA VAL A 253 8.11 5.67 -17.90
C VAL A 253 6.59 5.73 -17.92
N LEU A 254 5.95 5.30 -16.83
CA LEU A 254 4.49 5.34 -16.66
C LEU A 254 4.11 6.07 -15.38
N ASP A 255 3.01 6.79 -15.44
CA ASP A 255 2.37 7.35 -14.24
C ASP A 255 1.51 6.29 -13.53
N GLU A 256 0.65 5.60 -14.27
CA GLU A 256 -0.13 4.45 -13.83
C GLU A 256 0.33 3.20 -14.56
N ALA A 257 0.72 2.19 -13.80
CA ALA A 257 1.14 0.88 -14.33
C ALA A 257 -0.01 -0.12 -14.15
N SER A 258 -1.09 0.05 -14.93
CA SER A 258 -2.18 -0.95 -14.94
C SER A 258 -1.78 -2.21 -15.71
N PRO A 259 -2.41 -3.37 -15.45
CA PRO A 259 -2.23 -4.58 -16.21
C PRO A 259 -2.35 -4.36 -17.73
N GLU A 260 -3.36 -3.61 -18.15
CA GLU A 260 -3.66 -3.32 -19.54
C GLU A 260 -2.51 -2.53 -20.19
N TYR A 261 -1.99 -1.49 -19.53
CA TYR A 261 -0.88 -0.71 -20.05
C TYR A 261 0.41 -1.52 -20.16
N ILE A 262 0.66 -2.42 -19.19
CA ILE A 262 1.85 -3.29 -19.23
C ILE A 262 1.77 -4.25 -20.42
N ASP A 263 0.62 -4.85 -20.68
CA ASP A 263 0.41 -5.77 -21.80
C ASP A 263 0.49 -5.05 -23.16
N ASP A 264 -0.02 -3.82 -23.26
CA ASP A 264 0.03 -2.99 -24.48
C ASP A 264 1.45 -2.59 -24.89
N LEU A 265 2.42 -2.62 -23.95
CA LEU A 265 3.83 -2.38 -24.27
C LEU A 265 4.45 -3.49 -25.14
N GLN A 266 3.86 -4.68 -25.18
CA GLN A 266 4.26 -5.84 -26.00
C GLN A 266 5.72 -6.29 -25.76
N PHE A 267 6.22 -6.21 -24.54
CA PHE A 267 7.50 -6.79 -24.14
C PHE A 267 7.31 -8.24 -23.67
N ASP A 268 8.38 -9.03 -23.76
CA ASP A 268 8.38 -10.43 -23.30
C ASP A 268 8.62 -10.53 -21.78
N LEU A 269 9.20 -9.47 -21.19
CA LEU A 269 9.45 -9.32 -19.75
C LEU A 269 9.48 -7.84 -19.37
N VAL A 270 8.84 -7.49 -18.27
CA VAL A 270 8.95 -6.18 -17.64
C VAL A 270 9.68 -6.31 -16.31
N ILE A 271 10.75 -5.52 -16.13
CA ILE A 271 11.45 -5.38 -14.85
C ILE A 271 10.86 -4.16 -14.14
N ASN A 272 10.22 -4.40 -13.02
CA ASN A 272 9.54 -3.36 -12.28
C ASN A 272 10.49 -2.70 -11.25
N THR A 273 10.72 -1.39 -11.37
CA THR A 273 11.42 -0.56 -10.38
C THR A 273 10.48 0.42 -9.66
N ALA A 274 9.17 0.27 -9.86
CA ALA A 274 8.13 1.05 -9.19
C ALA A 274 7.62 0.32 -7.93
N CYS A 275 6.32 0.35 -7.67
CA CYS A 275 5.72 -0.37 -6.55
C CYS A 275 5.91 -1.90 -6.69
N PRO A 276 6.51 -2.60 -5.72
CA PRO A 276 6.72 -4.05 -5.81
C PRO A 276 5.42 -4.84 -5.95
N ARG A 277 4.31 -4.26 -5.53
CA ARG A 277 2.98 -4.89 -5.61
C ARG A 277 2.49 -5.11 -7.04
N ILE A 278 2.95 -4.32 -8.02
CA ILE A 278 2.67 -4.56 -9.45
C ILE A 278 3.13 -5.97 -9.86
N GLY A 279 4.30 -6.38 -9.40
CA GLY A 279 4.82 -7.72 -9.63
C GLY A 279 4.30 -8.80 -8.68
N ILE A 280 3.26 -8.56 -7.89
CA ILE A 280 2.66 -9.53 -6.95
C ILE A 280 1.15 -9.62 -7.16
N ASP A 281 0.43 -8.50 -7.04
CA ASP A 281 -1.03 -8.51 -7.01
C ASP A 281 -1.67 -8.62 -8.39
N ASP A 282 -1.00 -8.07 -9.40
CA ASP A 282 -1.53 -8.01 -10.76
C ASP A 282 -1.09 -9.18 -11.66
N LEU A 283 -0.28 -10.11 -11.13
CA LEU A 283 0.31 -11.20 -11.91
C LEU A 283 -0.70 -12.16 -12.57
N ASP A 284 -1.89 -12.30 -12.03
CA ASP A 284 -2.96 -13.10 -12.61
C ASP A 284 -3.81 -12.34 -13.63
N ARG A 285 -3.62 -11.02 -13.72
CA ARG A 285 -4.32 -10.12 -14.66
C ARG A 285 -3.45 -9.69 -15.84
N VAL A 286 -2.12 -9.81 -15.70
CA VAL A 286 -1.13 -9.43 -16.72
C VAL A 286 -0.64 -10.65 -17.46
N LYS A 287 -0.61 -10.60 -18.80
CA LYS A 287 -0.03 -11.65 -19.67
C LYS A 287 1.49 -11.56 -19.71
N THR A 288 2.01 -10.33 -19.73
CA THR A 288 3.45 -10.05 -19.76
C THR A 288 4.10 -10.44 -18.42
N PRO A 289 5.10 -11.32 -18.40
CA PRO A 289 5.84 -11.65 -17.19
C PRO A 289 6.44 -10.41 -16.53
N ILE A 290 6.35 -10.32 -15.20
CA ILE A 290 6.90 -9.21 -14.42
C ILE A 290 7.83 -9.77 -13.34
N LEU A 291 9.06 -9.26 -13.31
CA LEU A 291 10.00 -9.43 -12.19
C LEU A 291 10.26 -8.08 -11.52
N ASN A 292 10.25 -8.05 -10.19
CA ASN A 292 10.70 -6.87 -9.47
C ASN A 292 12.23 -6.77 -9.55
N TYR A 293 12.78 -5.58 -9.35
CA TYR A 293 14.19 -5.27 -9.59
C TYR A 293 15.15 -6.28 -8.96
N TYR A 294 15.00 -6.58 -7.67
CA TYR A 294 15.91 -7.49 -6.96
C TYR A 294 15.77 -8.95 -7.43
N GLU A 295 14.59 -9.41 -7.81
CA GLU A 295 14.41 -10.73 -8.40
C GLU A 295 15.21 -10.87 -9.71
N TYR A 296 15.17 -9.84 -10.55
CA TYR A 296 15.90 -9.82 -11.82
C TYR A 296 17.42 -9.76 -11.63
N VAL A 297 17.90 -8.89 -10.76
CA VAL A 297 19.35 -8.68 -10.53
C VAL A 297 19.98 -9.90 -9.85
N GLU A 298 19.34 -10.43 -8.80
CA GLU A 298 19.81 -11.59 -8.05
C GLU A 298 19.61 -12.92 -8.80
N ARG A 299 18.77 -12.94 -9.84
CA ARG A 299 18.40 -14.13 -10.61
C ARG A 299 17.94 -15.30 -9.72
N ARG A 300 17.25 -15.00 -8.65
CA ARG A 300 16.82 -15.97 -7.65
C ARG A 300 15.33 -15.83 -7.34
N LEU A 301 14.62 -16.95 -7.34
CA LEU A 301 13.24 -17.03 -6.89
C LEU A 301 13.23 -17.07 -5.35
N ASP A 302 13.15 -15.90 -4.74
CA ASP A 302 13.03 -15.69 -3.30
C ASP A 302 11.89 -14.70 -3.04
N PRO A 303 10.85 -15.06 -2.28
CA PRO A 303 9.72 -14.18 -2.03
C PRO A 303 10.14 -12.83 -1.42
N ARG A 304 11.21 -12.80 -0.62
CA ARG A 304 11.70 -11.56 -0.01
C ARG A 304 12.22 -10.57 -1.04
N LEU A 305 12.85 -11.05 -2.11
CA LEU A 305 13.33 -10.19 -3.21
C LEU A 305 12.16 -9.56 -4.01
N ALA A 306 11.03 -10.26 -4.07
CA ALA A 306 9.84 -9.80 -4.77
C ALA A 306 9.13 -8.62 -4.09
N ILE A 307 9.37 -8.36 -2.80
CA ILE A 307 8.67 -7.32 -2.04
C ILE A 307 9.56 -6.12 -1.70
N LEU A 308 10.88 -6.22 -1.93
CA LEU A 308 11.81 -5.11 -1.66
C LEU A 308 11.63 -3.96 -2.65
N LEU A 309 11.73 -2.74 -2.10
CA LEU A 309 11.77 -1.48 -2.85
C LEU A 309 13.19 -1.05 -3.14
#